data_d380dc53891b491c310bc704c6690342
#
_entry.id   d380dc53891b491c310bc704c6690342
#
_cell.length_a   1.000
_cell.length_b   1.000
_cell.length_c   1.000
_cell.angle_alpha   90.00
_cell.angle_beta   90.00
_cell.angle_gamma   90.00
#
_symmetry.space_group_name_H-M   'P 1'
#
loop_
_entity.id
_entity.type
_entity.pdbx_description
1 polymer ?
#
loop_
_entity_poly.entity_id
_entity_poly.type
_entity_poly.pdbx_seq_one_letter_code
_entity_poly.pdbx_strand_id
1 'polypeptide(L)'
;MAAFLLAVMALAPVQAITQEEMVYDQVSKYIRGSEAAAIAQDICDASYMYDVDPILVTAVFTTESHFDNSAVSGVGAVGIAQLMPATAASLNVNPYNRRENIFGGVKYLGQMVERYRTWDKPFVYAEAAYNAGPGAVDRARGVPHYTETMNYVQTVEQTRREIWRLAGHEAMAMQPYKRSAMTMQEKEAPIFPSLKEWHEQHSQKAAQGQAKSVGSTKPALVRTKAARVAPERPRPSYWTTSLPWGEGTRRK
;
A
#
# COMPACT_ATOMS: atom_id res chain seq x y z
N MET A 1 53.12 -33.06 -10.18
CA MET A 1 52.62 -31.66 -10.22
C MET A 1 51.09 -31.73 -10.41
N ALA A 2 50.36 -31.54 -9.34
CA ALA A 2 48.90 -31.55 -9.40
C ALA A 2 48.41 -30.11 -9.54
N ALA A 3 47.74 -29.79 -10.65
CA ALA A 3 47.17 -28.50 -10.90
C ALA A 3 45.82 -28.40 -10.16
N PHE A 4 45.77 -27.51 -9.14
CA PHE A 4 44.53 -27.13 -8.44
C PHE A 4 43.75 -26.19 -9.35
N LEU A 5 42.67 -26.65 -9.96
CA LEU A 5 41.69 -25.81 -10.64
C LEU A 5 40.82 -25.14 -9.55
N LEU A 6 41.08 -23.87 -9.25
CA LEU A 6 40.16 -23.02 -8.49
C LEU A 6 38.98 -22.68 -9.40
N ALA A 7 37.84 -23.36 -9.20
CA ALA A 7 36.57 -22.94 -9.79
C ALA A 7 36.08 -21.67 -9.06
N VAL A 8 36.28 -20.52 -9.69
CA VAL A 8 35.66 -19.29 -9.28
C VAL A 8 34.16 -19.42 -9.60
N MET A 9 33.35 -19.76 -8.62
CA MET A 9 31.90 -19.62 -8.74
C MET A 9 31.57 -18.14 -8.85
N ALA A 10 31.24 -17.69 -10.05
CA ALA A 10 30.68 -16.38 -10.26
C ALA A 10 29.33 -16.32 -9.51
N LEU A 11 29.30 -15.63 -8.37
CA LEU A 11 28.06 -15.26 -7.71
C LEU A 11 27.26 -14.42 -8.70
N ALA A 12 26.11 -14.94 -9.16
CA ALA A 12 25.19 -14.14 -9.95
C ALA A 12 24.85 -12.87 -9.15
N PRO A 13 24.79 -11.70 -9.80
CA PRO A 13 24.43 -10.47 -9.10
C PRO A 13 23.05 -10.67 -8.46
N VAL A 14 22.97 -10.41 -7.16
CA VAL A 14 21.66 -10.35 -6.46
C VAL A 14 20.88 -9.20 -7.10
N GLN A 15 19.84 -9.53 -7.82
CA GLN A 15 18.99 -8.55 -8.49
C GLN A 15 18.26 -7.75 -7.41
N ALA A 16 18.39 -6.43 -7.44
CA ALA A 16 17.68 -5.57 -6.49
C ALA A 16 16.17 -5.75 -6.67
N ILE A 17 15.47 -5.88 -5.55
CA ILE A 17 14.01 -5.98 -5.52
C ILE A 17 13.41 -4.66 -5.99
N THR A 18 12.50 -4.69 -6.94
CA THR A 18 11.83 -3.49 -7.47
C THR A 18 10.74 -2.98 -6.50
N GLN A 19 10.33 -1.73 -6.67
CA GLN A 19 9.23 -1.19 -5.85
C GLN A 19 7.92 -1.94 -6.08
N GLU A 20 7.64 -2.43 -7.28
CA GLU A 20 6.47 -3.25 -7.56
C GLU A 20 6.51 -4.58 -6.81
N GLU A 21 7.67 -5.22 -6.80
CA GLU A 21 7.84 -6.45 -6.02
C GLU A 21 7.61 -6.18 -4.53
N MET A 22 8.09 -5.05 -4.00
CA MET A 22 7.83 -4.63 -2.62
C MET A 22 6.34 -4.41 -2.35
N VAL A 23 5.64 -3.73 -3.26
CA VAL A 23 4.18 -3.51 -3.17
C VAL A 23 3.45 -4.84 -3.19
N TYR A 24 3.77 -5.70 -4.17
CA TYR A 24 3.16 -7.02 -4.28
C TYR A 24 3.41 -7.89 -3.04
N ASP A 25 4.63 -7.91 -2.53
CA ASP A 25 4.99 -8.68 -1.33
C ASP A 25 4.21 -8.20 -0.11
N GLN A 26 4.05 -6.89 0.06
CA GLN A 26 3.26 -6.35 1.16
C GLN A 26 1.76 -6.68 1.02
N VAL A 27 1.18 -6.52 -0.17
CA VAL A 27 -0.23 -6.87 -0.44
C VAL A 27 -0.47 -8.36 -0.21
N SER A 28 0.47 -9.22 -0.64
CA SER A 28 0.37 -10.68 -0.55
C SER A 28 0.38 -11.22 0.88
N LYS A 29 0.76 -10.42 1.87
CA LYS A 29 0.62 -10.78 3.29
C LYS A 29 -0.84 -10.88 3.73
N TYR A 30 -1.73 -10.14 3.07
CA TYR A 30 -3.14 -10.00 3.43
C TYR A 30 -4.09 -10.59 2.39
N ILE A 31 -3.80 -10.38 1.12
CA ILE A 31 -4.61 -10.82 -0.03
C ILE A 31 -3.85 -11.90 -0.80
N ARG A 32 -4.55 -12.85 -1.41
CA ARG A 32 -3.92 -13.99 -2.09
C ARG A 32 -4.28 -14.07 -3.58
N GLY A 33 -3.40 -14.72 -4.33
CA GLY A 33 -3.64 -15.07 -5.73
C GLY A 33 -3.65 -13.86 -6.67
N SER A 34 -4.44 -13.95 -7.73
CA SER A 34 -4.53 -12.91 -8.76
C SER A 34 -5.07 -11.58 -8.27
N GLU A 35 -5.81 -11.58 -7.18
CA GLU A 35 -6.33 -10.35 -6.57
C GLU A 35 -5.20 -9.51 -5.96
N ALA A 36 -4.24 -10.14 -5.28
CA ALA A 36 -3.07 -9.44 -4.77
C ALA A 36 -2.27 -8.76 -5.89
N ALA A 37 -2.07 -9.47 -7.01
CA ALA A 37 -1.39 -8.91 -8.17
C ALA A 37 -2.15 -7.73 -8.77
N ALA A 38 -3.48 -7.85 -8.88
CA ALA A 38 -4.31 -6.78 -9.42
C ALA A 38 -4.34 -5.52 -8.53
N ILE A 39 -4.35 -5.68 -7.20
CA ILE A 39 -4.27 -4.57 -6.25
C ILE A 39 -2.88 -3.90 -6.31
N ALA A 40 -1.81 -4.69 -6.31
CA ALA A 40 -0.45 -4.17 -6.41
C ALA A 40 -0.27 -3.35 -7.70
N GLN A 41 -0.79 -3.88 -8.82
CA GLN A 41 -0.77 -3.19 -10.10
C GLN A 41 -1.55 -1.88 -10.06
N ASP A 42 -2.79 -1.90 -9.53
CA ASP A 42 -3.61 -0.69 -9.41
C ASP A 42 -2.94 0.38 -8.54
N ILE A 43 -2.23 -0.02 -7.47
CA ILE A 43 -1.44 0.87 -6.62
C ILE A 43 -0.28 1.49 -7.41
N CYS A 44 0.49 0.69 -8.13
CA CYS A 44 1.62 1.18 -8.91
C CYS A 44 1.18 2.12 -10.04
N ASP A 45 0.13 1.75 -10.79
CA ASP A 45 -0.47 2.59 -11.83
C ASP A 45 -0.92 3.96 -11.30
N ALA A 46 -1.66 3.94 -10.18
CA ALA A 46 -2.15 5.16 -9.57
C ALA A 46 -1.01 6.02 -9.01
N SER A 47 -0.01 5.38 -8.39
CA SER A 47 1.17 6.05 -7.86
C SER A 47 1.95 6.77 -8.96
N TYR A 48 2.14 6.11 -10.10
CA TYR A 48 2.75 6.72 -11.28
C TYR A 48 1.91 7.89 -11.80
N MET A 49 0.59 7.70 -11.95
CA MET A 49 -0.31 8.72 -12.49
C MET A 49 -0.34 10.00 -11.64
N TYR A 50 -0.29 9.85 -10.31
CA TYR A 50 -0.42 10.99 -9.39
C TYR A 50 0.90 11.44 -8.74
N ASP A 51 2.04 10.88 -9.19
CA ASP A 51 3.39 11.21 -8.68
C ASP A 51 3.49 11.05 -7.16
N VAL A 52 3.04 9.91 -6.65
CA VAL A 52 3.09 9.52 -5.23
C VAL A 52 3.94 8.27 -5.07
N ASP A 53 4.79 8.23 -4.03
CA ASP A 53 5.62 7.05 -3.71
C ASP A 53 4.72 5.81 -3.48
N PRO A 54 4.87 4.72 -4.28
CA PRO A 54 4.06 3.53 -4.14
C PRO A 54 4.26 2.83 -2.79
N ILE A 55 5.42 2.97 -2.15
CA ILE A 55 5.67 2.39 -0.82
C ILE A 55 4.91 3.17 0.26
N LEU A 56 4.84 4.51 0.14
CA LEU A 56 3.99 5.32 1.02
C LEU A 56 2.51 4.94 0.86
N VAL A 57 2.01 4.86 -0.39
CA VAL A 57 0.62 4.43 -0.68
C VAL A 57 0.34 3.06 -0.06
N THR A 58 1.25 2.11 -0.25
CA THR A 58 1.12 0.75 0.26
C THR A 58 1.06 0.73 1.79
N ALA A 59 1.87 1.54 2.47
CA ALA A 59 1.85 1.66 3.93
C ALA A 59 0.53 2.29 4.43
N VAL A 60 0.03 3.32 3.76
CA VAL A 60 -1.28 3.93 4.04
C VAL A 60 -2.39 2.90 3.89
N PHE A 61 -2.50 2.21 2.76
CA PHE A 61 -3.57 1.25 2.51
C PHE A 61 -3.46 -0.02 3.37
N THR A 62 -2.25 -0.41 3.78
CA THR A 62 -2.07 -1.43 4.82
C THR A 62 -2.73 -0.98 6.13
N THR A 63 -2.52 0.27 6.52
CA THR A 63 -3.06 0.82 7.77
C THR A 63 -4.58 1.01 7.68
N GLU A 64 -5.10 1.43 6.53
CA GLU A 64 -6.52 1.70 6.33
C GLU A 64 -7.39 0.45 6.40
N SER A 65 -7.04 -0.61 5.66
CA SER A 65 -7.94 -1.75 5.51
C SER A 65 -7.27 -3.10 5.41
N HIS A 66 -5.92 -3.15 5.41
CA HIS A 66 -5.17 -4.34 5.00
C HIS A 66 -5.57 -4.81 3.58
N PHE A 67 -5.86 -3.87 2.69
CA PHE A 67 -6.30 -4.08 1.32
C PHE A 67 -7.66 -4.77 1.18
N ASP A 68 -8.51 -4.73 2.20
CA ASP A 68 -9.87 -5.28 2.13
C ASP A 68 -10.79 -4.33 1.35
N ASN A 69 -11.15 -4.74 0.12
CA ASN A 69 -12.05 -3.97 -0.74
C ASN A 69 -13.49 -3.88 -0.20
N SER A 70 -13.88 -4.79 0.70
CA SER A 70 -15.22 -4.82 1.31
C SER A 70 -15.29 -4.04 2.62
N ALA A 71 -14.17 -3.50 3.10
CA ALA A 71 -14.11 -2.81 4.38
C ALA A 71 -15.00 -1.56 4.39
N VAL A 72 -15.83 -1.44 5.43
CA VAL A 72 -16.63 -0.24 5.72
C VAL A 72 -16.44 0.10 7.19
N SER A 73 -15.95 1.32 7.46
CA SER A 73 -15.75 1.77 8.85
C SER A 73 -17.06 2.15 9.52
N GLY A 74 -17.05 2.27 10.86
CA GLY A 74 -18.22 2.72 11.63
C GLY A 74 -18.72 4.12 11.28
N VAL A 75 -17.88 4.94 10.64
CA VAL A 75 -18.22 6.29 10.16
C VAL A 75 -18.50 6.34 8.65
N GLY A 76 -18.47 5.18 7.97
CA GLY A 76 -18.85 5.04 6.57
C GLY A 76 -17.70 5.26 5.57
N ALA A 77 -16.44 5.19 5.98
CA ALA A 77 -15.32 5.12 5.05
C ALA A 77 -15.29 3.75 4.35
N VAL A 78 -14.95 3.70 3.06
CA VAL A 78 -15.19 2.54 2.19
C VAL A 78 -13.90 2.07 1.50
N GLY A 79 -13.74 0.75 1.45
CA GLY A 79 -12.81 0.04 0.59
C GLY A 79 -11.36 0.08 1.04
N ILE A 80 -10.47 -0.28 0.11
CA ILE A 80 -9.02 -0.40 0.35
C ILE A 80 -8.42 0.89 0.91
N ALA A 81 -8.77 2.02 0.32
CA ALA A 81 -8.26 3.34 0.67
C ALA A 81 -9.10 4.05 1.75
N GLN A 82 -10.15 3.41 2.28
CA GLN A 82 -11.07 3.98 3.27
C GLN A 82 -11.54 5.39 2.94
N LEU A 83 -12.02 5.57 1.71
CA LEU A 83 -12.53 6.87 1.28
C LEU A 83 -13.89 7.17 1.91
N MET A 84 -14.01 8.33 2.54
CA MET A 84 -15.31 8.87 2.91
C MET A 84 -16.15 9.15 1.66
N PRO A 85 -17.47 8.86 1.65
CA PRO A 85 -18.33 9.10 0.48
C PRO A 85 -18.25 10.52 -0.07
N ALA A 86 -18.16 11.53 0.80
CA ALA A 86 -18.00 12.93 0.39
C ALA A 86 -16.66 13.17 -0.32
N THR A 87 -15.57 12.54 0.17
CA THR A 87 -14.25 12.61 -0.47
C THR A 87 -14.28 11.91 -1.83
N ALA A 88 -14.84 10.70 -1.91
CA ALA A 88 -15.00 9.96 -3.15
C ALA A 88 -15.78 10.77 -4.20
N ALA A 89 -16.89 11.40 -3.80
CA ALA A 89 -17.68 12.27 -4.67
C ALA A 89 -16.87 13.48 -5.17
N SER A 90 -16.08 14.12 -4.31
CA SER A 90 -15.24 15.25 -4.70
C SER A 90 -14.11 14.88 -5.67
N LEU A 91 -13.67 13.62 -5.63
CA LEU A 91 -12.66 13.05 -6.52
C LEU A 91 -13.25 12.49 -7.81
N ASN A 92 -14.59 12.42 -7.90
CA ASN A 92 -15.36 11.80 -8.98
C ASN A 92 -15.02 10.31 -9.18
N VAL A 93 -15.01 9.55 -8.07
CA VAL A 93 -14.76 8.10 -8.05
C VAL A 93 -15.88 7.37 -7.32
N ASN A 94 -16.16 6.13 -7.75
CA ASN A 94 -17.03 5.20 -7.03
C ASN A 94 -16.21 4.45 -5.95
N PRO A 95 -16.40 4.71 -4.65
CA PRO A 95 -15.59 4.08 -3.61
C PRO A 95 -15.84 2.56 -3.46
N TYR A 96 -16.92 2.03 -4.02
CA TYR A 96 -17.23 0.60 -4.00
C TYR A 96 -16.58 -0.17 -5.17
N ASN A 97 -16.03 0.53 -6.16
CA ASN A 97 -15.23 -0.07 -7.22
C ASN A 97 -13.76 -0.11 -6.76
N ARG A 98 -13.15 -1.30 -6.71
CA ARG A 98 -11.78 -1.49 -6.22
C ARG A 98 -10.77 -0.54 -6.88
N ARG A 99 -10.74 -0.52 -8.22
CA ARG A 99 -9.77 0.29 -8.96
C ARG A 99 -10.00 1.79 -8.72
N GLU A 100 -11.24 2.23 -8.78
CA GLU A 100 -11.59 3.64 -8.54
C GLU A 100 -11.30 4.06 -7.10
N ASN A 101 -11.51 3.15 -6.12
CA ASN A 101 -11.18 3.38 -4.72
C ASN A 101 -9.67 3.58 -4.53
N ILE A 102 -8.83 2.69 -5.11
CA ILE A 102 -7.37 2.81 -5.07
C ILE A 102 -6.93 4.12 -5.73
N PHE A 103 -7.37 4.40 -6.96
CA PHE A 103 -7.00 5.61 -7.69
C PHE A 103 -7.45 6.88 -6.97
N GLY A 104 -8.65 6.88 -6.40
CA GLY A 104 -9.16 7.98 -5.57
C GLY A 104 -8.32 8.20 -4.32
N GLY A 105 -7.96 7.13 -3.62
CA GLY A 105 -7.11 7.21 -2.42
C GLY A 105 -5.71 7.75 -2.72
N VAL A 106 -5.07 7.26 -3.79
CA VAL A 106 -3.76 7.77 -4.22
C VAL A 106 -3.83 9.23 -4.64
N LYS A 107 -4.87 9.61 -5.42
CA LYS A 107 -5.10 11.01 -5.80
C LYS A 107 -5.27 11.90 -4.57
N TYR A 108 -6.05 11.47 -3.58
CA TYR A 108 -6.24 12.22 -2.34
C TYR A 108 -4.95 12.35 -1.54
N LEU A 109 -4.19 11.27 -1.39
CA LEU A 109 -2.88 11.30 -0.73
C LEU A 109 -1.91 12.24 -1.46
N GLY A 110 -1.87 12.19 -2.79
CA GLY A 110 -1.07 13.10 -3.62
C GLY A 110 -1.42 14.57 -3.41
N GLN A 111 -2.71 14.90 -3.28
CA GLN A 111 -3.15 16.26 -2.92
C GLN A 111 -2.65 16.68 -1.54
N MET A 112 -2.62 15.76 -0.57
CA MET A 112 -2.08 16.05 0.77
C MET A 112 -0.56 16.24 0.72
N VAL A 113 0.16 15.39 -0.01
CA VAL A 113 1.62 15.54 -0.21
C VAL A 113 1.95 16.89 -0.85
N GLU A 114 1.22 17.30 -1.89
CA GLU A 114 1.42 18.60 -2.54
C GLU A 114 1.09 19.77 -1.62
N ARG A 115 0.02 19.65 -0.82
CA ARG A 115 -0.38 20.70 0.15
C ARG A 115 0.72 21.01 1.15
N TYR A 116 1.42 19.98 1.66
CA TYR A 116 2.42 20.13 2.71
C TYR A 116 3.86 20.09 2.18
N ARG A 117 4.08 20.14 0.86
CA ARG A 117 5.38 19.95 0.21
C ARG A 117 6.49 20.88 0.70
N THR A 118 6.13 22.06 1.23
CA THR A 118 7.08 23.07 1.73
C THR A 118 7.30 22.99 3.24
N TRP A 119 6.57 22.11 3.94
CA TRP A 119 6.73 21.95 5.37
C TRP A 119 7.92 21.01 5.68
N ASP A 120 8.41 21.03 6.93
CA ASP A 120 9.61 20.28 7.34
C ASP A 120 9.45 18.76 7.24
N LYS A 121 8.22 18.24 7.38
CA LYS A 121 7.88 16.81 7.32
C LYS A 121 6.67 16.55 6.42
N PRO A 122 6.78 16.81 5.09
CA PRO A 122 5.62 16.84 4.20
C PRO A 122 4.81 15.54 4.21
N PHE A 123 5.45 14.38 4.31
CA PHE A 123 4.75 13.09 4.30
C PHE A 123 4.02 12.82 5.61
N VAL A 124 4.65 13.08 6.74
CA VAL A 124 4.04 12.98 8.06
C VAL A 124 2.77 13.82 8.15
N TYR A 125 2.79 15.02 7.58
CA TYR A 125 1.61 15.89 7.57
C TYR A 125 0.57 15.46 6.54
N ALA A 126 1.00 14.88 5.41
CA ALA A 126 0.10 14.28 4.43
C ALA A 126 -0.64 13.06 5.00
N GLU A 127 0.07 12.19 5.72
CA GLU A 127 -0.49 11.04 6.43
C GLU A 127 -1.50 11.49 7.50
N ALA A 128 -1.11 12.47 8.33
CA ALA A 128 -2.01 13.05 9.32
C ALA A 128 -3.27 13.68 8.69
N ALA A 129 -3.10 14.33 7.53
CA ALA A 129 -4.21 14.94 6.80
C ALA A 129 -5.09 13.92 6.10
N TYR A 130 -4.53 12.81 5.66
CA TYR A 130 -5.29 11.69 5.12
C TYR A 130 -6.28 11.14 6.16
N ASN A 131 -5.80 10.94 7.38
CA ASN A 131 -6.60 10.42 8.50
C ASN A 131 -7.52 11.50 9.12
N ALA A 132 -6.99 12.65 9.55
CA ALA A 132 -7.72 13.65 10.31
C ALA A 132 -8.33 14.79 9.47
N GLY A 133 -8.07 14.78 8.17
CA GLY A 133 -8.39 15.86 7.25
C GLY A 133 -7.41 17.04 7.31
N PRO A 134 -7.18 17.73 6.17
CA PRO A 134 -6.20 18.81 6.08
C PRO A 134 -6.51 19.99 7.00
N GLY A 135 -7.78 20.27 7.26
CA GLY A 135 -8.16 21.36 8.18
C GLY A 135 -7.70 21.14 9.63
N ALA A 136 -7.57 19.90 10.09
CA ALA A 136 -7.04 19.61 11.42
C ALA A 136 -5.54 19.86 11.50
N VAL A 137 -4.79 19.42 10.48
CA VAL A 137 -3.34 19.63 10.35
C VAL A 137 -3.00 21.12 10.24
N ASP A 138 -3.76 21.86 9.43
CA ASP A 138 -3.57 23.31 9.27
C ASP A 138 -3.77 24.08 10.59
N ARG A 139 -4.84 23.77 11.32
CA ARG A 139 -5.10 24.38 12.63
C ARG A 139 -4.03 24.04 13.66
N ALA A 140 -3.55 22.80 13.67
CA ALA A 140 -2.50 22.34 14.56
C ALA A 140 -1.11 22.84 14.15
N ARG A 141 -0.94 23.32 12.91
CA ARG A 141 0.36 23.61 12.29
C ARG A 141 1.33 22.42 12.41
N GLY A 142 0.81 21.20 12.27
CA GLY A 142 1.52 19.97 12.49
C GLY A 142 0.57 18.78 12.63
N VAL A 143 1.06 17.66 13.13
CA VAL A 143 0.21 16.52 13.46
C VAL A 143 -0.73 16.94 14.62
N PRO A 144 -2.07 16.87 14.43
CA PRO A 144 -2.99 17.21 15.49
C PRO A 144 -2.83 16.24 16.68
N HIS A 145 -2.99 16.74 17.91
CA HIS A 145 -2.87 15.96 19.14
C HIS A 145 -4.09 15.03 19.37
N TYR A 146 -4.52 14.34 18.32
CA TYR A 146 -5.51 13.28 18.40
C TYR A 146 -4.77 11.95 18.53
N THR A 147 -5.05 11.21 19.60
CA THR A 147 -4.39 9.91 19.86
C THR A 147 -4.48 8.98 18.65
N GLU A 148 -5.64 8.96 17.99
CA GLU A 148 -5.87 8.18 16.78
C GLU A 148 -4.92 8.59 15.66
N THR A 149 -4.86 9.89 15.33
CA THR A 149 -4.01 10.38 14.23
C THR A 149 -2.53 10.22 14.52
N MET A 150 -2.10 10.42 15.76
CA MET A 150 -0.72 10.18 16.16
C MET A 150 -0.32 8.70 16.00
N ASN A 151 -1.19 7.79 16.44
CA ASN A 151 -0.98 6.35 16.27
C ASN A 151 -1.01 5.94 14.80
N TYR A 152 -1.92 6.53 14.02
CA TYR A 152 -2.01 6.30 12.58
C TYR A 152 -0.70 6.65 11.87
N VAL A 153 -0.19 7.85 12.04
CA VAL A 153 1.07 8.30 11.45
C VAL A 153 2.23 7.38 11.88
N GLN A 154 2.29 7.04 13.17
CA GLN A 154 3.32 6.12 13.67
C GLN A 154 3.24 4.75 12.96
N THR A 155 2.04 4.20 12.78
CA THR A 155 1.81 2.90 12.12
C THR A 155 2.19 2.95 10.64
N VAL A 156 1.78 4.00 9.92
CA VAL A 156 2.13 4.19 8.50
C VAL A 156 3.65 4.26 8.34
N GLU A 157 4.32 5.10 9.12
CA GLU A 157 5.77 5.27 9.06
C GLU A 157 6.53 3.97 9.46
N GLN A 158 6.01 3.21 10.42
CA GLN A 158 6.58 1.93 10.80
C GLN A 158 6.43 0.90 9.67
N THR A 159 5.26 0.80 9.06
CA THR A 159 4.98 -0.09 7.93
C THR A 159 5.86 0.26 6.73
N ARG A 160 5.99 1.55 6.39
CA ARG A 160 6.84 2.04 5.32
C ARG A 160 8.30 1.63 5.51
N ARG A 161 8.84 1.81 6.73
CA ARG A 161 10.22 1.40 7.07
C ARG A 161 10.39 -0.11 6.99
N GLU A 162 9.41 -0.89 7.41
CA GLU A 162 9.47 -2.35 7.36
C GLU A 162 9.51 -2.85 5.90
N ILE A 163 8.71 -2.27 5.01
CA ILE A 163 8.73 -2.63 3.58
C ILE A 163 10.14 -2.42 3.01
N TRP A 164 10.75 -1.25 3.24
CA TRP A 164 12.11 -0.95 2.78
C TRP A 164 13.16 -1.91 3.38
N ARG A 165 13.05 -2.19 4.68
CA ARG A 165 13.99 -3.09 5.38
C ARG A 165 13.93 -4.52 4.83
N LEU A 166 12.73 -5.05 4.59
CA LEU A 166 12.54 -6.40 4.05
C LEU A 166 13.08 -6.54 2.63
N ALA A 167 13.10 -5.45 1.88
CA ALA A 167 13.72 -5.39 0.55
C ALA A 167 15.25 -5.23 0.58
N GLY A 168 15.88 -5.19 1.75
CA GLY A 168 17.33 -5.00 1.90
C GLY A 168 17.79 -3.54 1.76
N HIS A 169 16.88 -2.59 1.78
CA HIS A 169 17.17 -1.16 1.63
C HIS A 169 17.15 -0.42 2.98
N GLU A 170 17.94 -0.86 3.96
CA GLU A 170 17.96 -0.28 5.30
C GLU A 170 18.24 1.22 5.30
N ALA A 171 19.12 1.71 4.42
CA ALA A 171 19.41 3.13 4.30
C ALA A 171 18.16 3.95 3.90
N MET A 172 17.28 3.39 3.06
CA MET A 172 16.01 4.02 2.67
C MET A 172 14.98 3.96 3.80
N ALA A 173 15.00 2.89 4.61
CA ALA A 173 14.13 2.75 5.77
C ALA A 173 14.40 3.82 6.85
N MET A 174 15.63 4.30 6.94
CA MET A 174 16.07 5.28 7.95
C MET A 174 15.95 6.73 7.48
N GLN A 175 15.77 6.97 6.17
CA GLN A 175 15.65 8.33 5.65
C GLN A 175 14.22 8.84 5.80
N PRO A 176 14.03 10.07 6.34
CA PRO A 176 12.80 10.80 6.07
C PRO A 176 12.72 10.97 4.55
N TYR A 177 11.61 10.61 3.96
CA TYR A 177 11.42 10.68 2.51
C TYR A 177 11.80 12.10 2.02
N LYS A 178 12.84 12.15 1.21
CA LYS A 178 13.10 13.32 0.37
C LYS A 178 12.54 12.93 -1.00
N ARG A 179 11.55 13.68 -1.49
CA ARG A 179 11.14 13.60 -2.89
C ARG A 179 12.43 13.57 -3.71
N SER A 180 12.73 12.43 -4.29
CA SER A 180 13.83 12.35 -5.24
C SER A 180 13.52 13.40 -6.28
N ALA A 181 14.42 14.37 -6.45
CA ALA A 181 14.37 15.25 -7.60
C ALA A 181 14.72 14.36 -8.80
N MET A 182 13.77 13.52 -9.21
CA MET A 182 13.86 12.80 -10.46
C MET A 182 13.94 13.86 -11.55
N THR A 183 15.04 13.85 -12.28
CA THR A 183 15.18 14.70 -13.45
C THR A 183 14.05 14.39 -14.43
N MET A 184 13.64 15.35 -15.26
CA MET A 184 12.62 15.11 -16.29
C MET A 184 12.93 13.87 -17.15
N GLN A 185 14.21 13.56 -17.32
CA GLN A 185 14.71 12.42 -18.08
C GLN A 185 14.52 11.08 -17.35
N GLU A 186 14.53 11.07 -16.01
CA GLU A 186 14.18 9.91 -15.19
C GLU A 186 12.66 9.71 -15.09
N LYS A 187 11.87 10.78 -15.31
CA LYS A 187 10.39 10.68 -15.44
C LYS A 187 9.95 10.12 -16.79
N GLU A 188 10.78 10.20 -17.82
CA GLU A 188 10.50 9.66 -19.16
C GLU A 188 10.99 8.22 -19.34
N ALA A 189 11.94 7.77 -18.52
CA ALA A 189 12.27 6.35 -18.48
C ALA A 189 11.12 5.60 -17.81
N PRO A 190 10.48 4.63 -18.47
CA PRO A 190 9.53 3.77 -17.79
C PRO A 190 10.30 3.10 -16.63
N ILE A 191 9.97 3.49 -15.40
CA ILE A 191 10.50 2.88 -14.17
C ILE A 191 10.12 1.40 -14.14
N PHE A 192 9.28 0.99 -15.05
CA PHE A 192 8.70 -0.33 -15.15
C PHE A 192 9.01 -0.98 -16.51
N PRO A 193 9.49 -2.21 -16.52
CA PRO A 193 9.24 -3.08 -17.67
C PRO A 193 7.74 -2.99 -17.92
N SER A 194 7.31 -2.98 -19.17
CA SER A 194 5.91 -2.72 -19.51
C SER A 194 5.00 -3.55 -18.58
N LEU A 195 3.88 -2.98 -18.14
CA LEU A 195 2.81 -3.67 -17.39
C LEU A 195 2.54 -5.09 -17.89
N LYS A 196 2.70 -5.30 -19.19
CA LYS A 196 2.56 -6.57 -19.85
C LYS A 196 3.66 -7.57 -19.45
N GLU A 197 4.91 -7.15 -19.38
CA GLU A 197 6.04 -7.99 -18.97
C GLU A 197 5.97 -8.35 -17.49
N TRP A 198 5.53 -7.41 -16.63
CA TRP A 198 5.29 -7.67 -15.22
C TRP A 198 4.19 -8.72 -15.03
N HIS A 199 3.04 -8.59 -15.72
CA HIS A 199 1.96 -9.58 -15.70
C HIS A 199 2.40 -10.93 -16.21
N GLU A 200 3.20 -10.98 -17.27
CA GLU A 200 3.72 -12.25 -17.83
C GLU A 200 4.66 -12.93 -16.85
N GLN A 201 5.58 -12.20 -16.20
CA GLN A 201 6.53 -12.75 -15.22
C GLN A 201 5.83 -13.25 -13.96
N HIS A 202 4.87 -12.48 -13.42
CA HIS A 202 4.18 -12.86 -12.17
C HIS A 202 3.12 -13.92 -12.39
N SER A 203 2.46 -13.96 -13.54
CA SER A 203 1.59 -15.06 -13.95
C SER A 203 2.37 -16.37 -14.13
N GLN A 204 3.58 -16.32 -14.67
CA GLN A 204 4.45 -17.50 -14.80
C GLN A 204 4.96 -17.99 -13.44
N LYS A 205 5.35 -17.10 -12.52
CA LYS A 205 5.74 -17.46 -11.15
C LYS A 205 4.57 -18.09 -10.37
N ALA A 206 3.36 -17.57 -10.50
CA ALA A 206 2.16 -18.14 -9.89
C ALA A 206 1.84 -19.54 -10.44
N ALA A 207 1.96 -19.73 -11.76
CA ALA A 207 1.76 -21.03 -12.40
C ALA A 207 2.84 -22.06 -12.02
N GLN A 208 4.09 -21.63 -11.88
CA GLN A 208 5.20 -22.50 -11.45
C GLN A 208 5.11 -22.86 -9.96
N GLY A 209 4.59 -21.95 -9.11
CA GLY A 209 4.31 -22.24 -7.70
C GLY A 209 3.22 -23.29 -7.52
N GLN A 210 2.17 -23.27 -8.35
CA GLN A 210 1.12 -24.31 -8.36
C GLN A 210 1.60 -25.65 -8.93
N ALA A 211 2.48 -25.64 -9.93
CA ALA A 211 3.01 -26.88 -10.52
C ALA A 211 3.92 -27.66 -9.55
N LYS A 212 4.59 -26.98 -8.60
CA LYS A 212 5.40 -27.64 -7.56
C LYS A 212 4.58 -28.25 -6.43
N SER A 213 3.30 -27.86 -6.26
CA SER A 213 2.41 -28.40 -5.22
C SER A 213 1.57 -29.61 -5.67
N VAL A 214 1.58 -29.97 -6.97
CA VAL A 214 0.76 -31.04 -7.53
C VAL A 214 1.54 -32.38 -7.74
N GLY A 215 2.78 -32.42 -7.27
CA GLY A 215 3.61 -33.64 -7.33
C GLY A 215 3.53 -34.48 -6.06
N SER A 216 2.58 -35.38 -5.96
CA SER A 216 2.39 -36.47 -4.97
C SER A 216 1.16 -36.36 -4.07
N THR A 217 0.07 -36.95 -4.48
CA THR A 217 -0.66 -38.07 -3.82
C THR A 217 -2.06 -38.23 -4.43
N LYS A 218 -2.46 -39.51 -4.68
CA LYS A 218 -3.80 -39.91 -5.17
C LYS A 218 -4.91 -39.46 -4.21
N PRO A 219 -6.10 -39.09 -4.72
CA PRO A 219 -7.20 -38.65 -3.89
C PRO A 219 -7.85 -39.80 -3.13
N ALA A 220 -7.84 -39.74 -1.81
CA ALA A 220 -8.74 -40.49 -0.98
C ALA A 220 -10.05 -39.69 -0.84
N LEU A 221 -11.16 -40.31 -1.20
CA LEU A 221 -12.52 -39.79 -0.98
C LEU A 221 -12.72 -39.51 0.50
N VAL A 222 -12.88 -38.24 0.88
CA VAL A 222 -13.37 -37.85 2.21
C VAL A 222 -14.56 -36.90 2.06
N ARG A 223 -15.66 -37.35 2.65
CA ARG A 223 -16.97 -36.69 2.76
C ARG A 223 -16.84 -35.26 3.28
N THR A 224 -17.53 -34.35 2.60
CA THR A 224 -17.78 -32.96 3.00
C THR A 224 -18.37 -32.88 4.41
N LYS A 225 -17.66 -32.23 5.33
CA LYS A 225 -18.21 -31.61 6.52
C LYS A 225 -18.13 -30.10 6.38
N ALA A 226 -19.23 -29.44 6.79
CA ALA A 226 -19.50 -28.02 6.65
C ALA A 226 -18.28 -27.12 6.93
N ALA A 227 -18.13 -26.12 6.07
CA ALA A 227 -17.15 -25.05 6.25
C ALA A 227 -17.35 -24.38 7.63
N ARG A 228 -16.35 -24.49 8.50
CA ARG A 228 -16.24 -23.64 9.67
C ARG A 228 -15.90 -22.24 9.17
N VAL A 229 -16.78 -21.28 9.49
CA VAL A 229 -16.49 -19.85 9.40
C VAL A 229 -15.18 -19.59 10.14
N ALA A 230 -14.21 -19.01 9.45
CA ALA A 230 -12.95 -18.59 10.07
C ALA A 230 -13.27 -17.56 11.16
N PRO A 231 -12.57 -17.58 12.32
CA PRO A 231 -12.78 -16.58 13.34
C PRO A 231 -12.45 -15.19 12.79
N GLU A 232 -13.36 -14.23 12.98
CA GLU A 232 -13.13 -12.82 12.67
C GLU A 232 -11.84 -12.38 13.38
N ARG A 233 -10.90 -11.83 12.61
CA ARG A 233 -9.70 -11.21 13.20
C ARG A 233 -10.13 -9.98 13.99
N PRO A 234 -9.56 -9.72 15.17
CA PRO A 234 -9.88 -8.52 15.92
C PRO A 234 -9.53 -7.29 15.08
N ARG A 235 -10.52 -6.43 14.86
CA ARG A 235 -10.34 -5.15 14.17
C ARG A 235 -9.45 -4.26 15.04
N PRO A 236 -8.53 -3.49 14.46
CA PRO A 236 -7.75 -2.51 15.21
C PRO A 236 -8.67 -1.57 15.99
N SER A 237 -8.30 -1.20 17.20
CA SER A 237 -9.13 -0.43 18.14
C SER A 237 -9.56 0.95 17.62
N TYR A 238 -8.85 1.52 16.64
CA TYR A 238 -9.21 2.79 16.01
C TYR A 238 -10.46 2.73 15.11
N TRP A 239 -10.99 1.52 14.81
CA TRP A 239 -12.24 1.35 14.06
C TRP A 239 -13.51 1.55 14.91
N THR A 240 -13.38 1.64 16.24
CA THR A 240 -14.52 1.71 17.15
C THR A 240 -14.78 3.10 17.72
N THR A 241 -13.91 4.07 17.50
CA THR A 241 -14.11 5.43 17.97
C THR A 241 -14.72 6.30 16.87
N SER A 242 -15.90 6.84 17.13
CA SER A 242 -16.58 7.81 16.30
C SER A 242 -15.73 9.09 16.18
N LEU A 243 -15.21 9.36 14.98
CA LEU A 243 -14.59 10.63 14.67
C LEU A 243 -15.65 11.74 14.70
N PRO A 244 -15.44 12.85 15.39
CA PRO A 244 -16.35 14.00 15.34
C PRO A 244 -16.09 14.79 14.05
N TRP A 245 -16.62 14.34 12.94
CA TRP A 245 -16.72 15.18 11.74
C TRP A 245 -17.91 16.10 11.88
N GLY A 246 -17.58 17.29 12.33
CA GLY A 246 -18.21 18.56 12.10
C GLY A 246 -19.73 18.60 11.93
N GLU A 247 -20.45 18.82 13.01
CA GLU A 247 -21.70 19.57 12.92
C GLU A 247 -21.38 20.96 12.38
N GLY A 248 -21.74 21.17 11.10
CA GLY A 248 -21.78 22.49 10.53
C GLY A 248 -22.75 23.35 11.31
N THR A 249 -22.24 24.27 12.12
CA THR A 249 -23.03 25.30 12.78
C THR A 249 -23.75 26.13 11.71
N ARG A 250 -25.05 25.85 11.53
CA ARG A 250 -25.96 26.85 10.95
C ARG A 250 -25.98 28.02 11.90
N ARG A 251 -25.32 29.10 11.54
CA ARG A 251 -25.62 30.42 12.12
C ARG A 251 -26.89 30.93 11.46
N LYS A 252 -27.84 31.29 12.32
CA LYS A 252 -28.97 32.16 11.98
C LYS A 252 -28.47 33.53 11.62
#